data_9488c7ee0ea0031ec1db07daa63b33e1
#
_entry.id   9488c7ee0ea0031ec1db07daa63b33e1
#
_cell.length_a   1.000
_cell.length_b   1.000
_cell.length_c   1.000
_cell.angle_alpha   90.00
_cell.angle_beta   90.00
_cell.angle_gamma   90.00
#
_symmetry.space_group_name_H-M   'P 1'
#
loop_
_entity.id
_entity.type
_entity.pdbx_description
1 polymer ?
#
loop_
_entity_poly.entity_id
_entity_poly.type
_entity_poly.pdbx_seq_one_letter_code
_entity_poly.pdbx_strand_id
1 'polypeptide(L)'
;MDGDYIKTLSSEERIIFLKIFCCLVRADRNIDAEEISFLKTIAARYGVDNNTVIGIIKMQNIDFVAEARKITNRGHALQLVKEMCVLANIDNDLADAELDIVIDCARAMGVEDEKIVLINRWVLDSLILTKTGQIIMEVNNG
;
A
#
# COMPACT_ATOMS: atom_id res chain seq x y z
N MET A 1 -3.43 1.92 -16.45
CA MET A 1 -3.83 0.62 -15.99
C MET A 1 -3.09 0.25 -14.74
N ASP A 2 -3.86 -0.01 -13.72
CA ASP A 2 -3.31 -0.13 -12.38
C ASP A 2 -2.36 -1.29 -12.18
N GLY A 3 -2.46 -2.35 -12.99
CA GLY A 3 -1.59 -3.51 -12.86
C GLY A 3 -0.32 -3.48 -13.69
N ASP A 4 -0.23 -2.57 -14.65
CA ASP A 4 0.86 -2.61 -15.62
C ASP A 4 2.22 -2.26 -15.03
N TYR A 5 2.25 -1.38 -14.02
CA TYR A 5 3.51 -1.01 -13.39
C TYR A 5 4.19 -2.19 -12.69
N ILE A 6 3.40 -3.16 -12.24
CA ILE A 6 3.94 -4.35 -11.55
C ILE A 6 4.95 -5.07 -12.43
N LYS A 7 4.68 -5.15 -13.73
CA LYS A 7 5.56 -5.80 -14.69
C LYS A 7 6.91 -5.10 -14.81
N THR A 8 6.98 -3.81 -14.48
CA THR A 8 8.21 -3.04 -14.55
C THR A 8 9.05 -3.14 -13.28
N LEU A 9 8.47 -3.64 -12.20
CA LEU A 9 9.17 -3.80 -10.93
C LEU A 9 10.12 -4.99 -10.97
N SER A 10 11.32 -4.82 -10.40
CA SER A 10 12.23 -5.94 -10.19
C SER A 10 11.69 -6.86 -9.09
N SER A 11 12.22 -8.07 -9.01
CA SER A 11 11.88 -8.99 -7.93
C SER A 11 12.16 -8.38 -6.56
N GLU A 12 13.26 -7.67 -6.42
CA GLU A 12 13.63 -6.99 -5.18
C GLU A 12 12.62 -5.91 -4.84
N GLU A 13 12.22 -5.08 -5.81
CA GLU A 13 11.24 -4.02 -5.58
C GLU A 13 9.89 -4.56 -5.13
N ARG A 14 9.45 -5.66 -5.71
CA ARG A 14 8.19 -6.31 -5.32
C ARG A 14 8.21 -6.75 -3.87
N ILE A 15 9.33 -7.28 -3.42
CA ILE A 15 9.50 -7.69 -2.02
C ILE A 15 9.53 -6.46 -1.11
N ILE A 16 10.19 -5.38 -1.53
CA ILE A 16 10.21 -4.12 -0.78
C ILE A 16 8.80 -3.59 -0.60
N PHE A 17 8.01 -3.56 -1.67
CA PHE A 17 6.61 -3.12 -1.60
C PHE A 17 5.84 -3.94 -0.55
N LEU A 18 5.98 -5.26 -0.59
CA LEU A 18 5.27 -6.13 0.36
C LEU A 18 5.71 -5.92 1.80
N LYS A 19 7.01 -5.72 2.03
CA LYS A 19 7.52 -5.41 3.36
C LYS A 19 6.90 -4.14 3.92
N ILE A 20 6.82 -3.11 3.08
CA ILE A 20 6.25 -1.83 3.47
C ILE A 20 4.74 -1.96 3.71
N PHE A 21 4.02 -2.68 2.86
CA PHE A 21 2.61 -2.95 3.07
C PHE A 21 2.37 -3.70 4.39
N CYS A 22 3.23 -4.64 4.70
CA CYS A 22 3.14 -5.37 5.97
C CYS A 22 3.31 -4.42 7.16
N CYS A 23 4.28 -3.51 7.10
CA CYS A 23 4.48 -2.50 8.14
C CYS A 23 3.26 -1.61 8.29
N LEU A 24 2.66 -1.22 7.17
CA LEU A 24 1.49 -0.35 7.16
C LEU A 24 0.29 -1.04 7.81
N VAL A 25 0.05 -2.29 7.45
CA VAL A 25 -1.10 -3.05 7.96
C VAL A 25 -1.01 -3.26 9.47
N ARG A 26 0.21 -3.44 10.00
CA ARG A 26 0.41 -3.68 11.43
C ARG A 26 0.83 -2.44 12.22
N ALA A 27 0.64 -1.24 11.64
CA ALA A 27 1.22 0.00 12.18
C ALA A 27 0.88 0.25 13.65
N ASP A 28 -0.31 -0.08 14.09
CA ASP A 28 -0.80 0.21 15.43
C ASP A 28 -1.22 -1.03 16.22
N ARG A 29 -1.06 -2.23 15.67
CA ARG A 29 -1.47 -3.48 16.33
C ARG A 29 -0.88 -4.69 15.65
N ASN A 30 -1.09 -5.85 16.26
CA ASN A 30 -0.71 -7.11 15.65
C ASN A 30 -1.58 -7.41 14.42
N ILE A 31 -0.97 -8.08 13.46
CA ILE A 31 -1.66 -8.45 12.23
C ILE A 31 -2.63 -9.60 12.50
N ASP A 32 -3.87 -9.46 12.06
CA ASP A 32 -4.88 -10.49 12.23
C ASP A 32 -5.01 -11.40 11.00
N ALA A 33 -5.89 -12.41 11.09
CA ALA A 33 -6.06 -13.40 10.03
C ALA A 33 -6.56 -12.78 8.72
N GLU A 34 -7.45 -11.80 8.79
CA GLU A 34 -7.97 -11.10 7.60
C GLU A 34 -6.87 -10.31 6.91
N GLU A 35 -6.03 -9.64 7.68
CA GLU A 35 -4.92 -8.86 7.16
C GLU A 35 -3.87 -9.76 6.53
N ILE A 36 -3.60 -10.91 7.13
CA ILE A 36 -2.70 -11.92 6.54
C ILE A 36 -3.23 -12.38 5.19
N SER A 37 -4.52 -12.71 5.12
CA SER A 37 -5.17 -13.13 3.89
C SER A 37 -5.09 -12.03 2.82
N PHE A 38 -5.31 -10.79 3.22
CA PHE A 38 -5.24 -9.63 2.34
C PHE A 38 -3.82 -9.45 1.76
N LEU A 39 -2.79 -9.55 2.61
CA LEU A 39 -1.40 -9.47 2.16
C LEU A 39 -1.04 -10.59 1.19
N LYS A 40 -1.54 -11.80 1.43
CA LYS A 40 -1.34 -12.92 0.51
C LYS A 40 -1.98 -12.67 -0.86
N THR A 41 -3.16 -12.04 -0.86
CA THR A 41 -3.84 -11.68 -2.10
C THR A 41 -3.05 -10.63 -2.89
N ILE A 42 -2.54 -9.61 -2.19
CA ILE A 42 -1.68 -8.60 -2.83
C ILE A 42 -0.43 -9.25 -3.38
N ALA A 43 0.22 -10.11 -2.61
CA ALA A 43 1.45 -10.79 -3.02
C ALA A 43 1.24 -11.60 -4.30
N ALA A 44 0.10 -12.26 -4.43
CA ALA A 44 -0.24 -13.01 -5.63
C ALA A 44 -0.27 -12.10 -6.86
N ARG A 45 -0.83 -10.89 -6.71
CA ARG A 45 -0.84 -9.89 -7.80
C ARG A 45 0.57 -9.47 -8.20
N TYR A 46 1.50 -9.43 -7.24
CA TYR A 46 2.89 -9.06 -7.49
C TYR A 46 3.75 -10.25 -7.92
N GLY A 47 3.16 -11.44 -8.03
CA GLY A 47 3.89 -12.64 -8.42
C GLY A 47 4.86 -13.13 -7.35
N VAL A 48 4.61 -12.81 -6.09
CA VAL A 48 5.43 -13.25 -4.96
C VAL A 48 4.78 -14.46 -4.32
N ASP A 49 5.58 -15.51 -4.09
CA ASP A 49 5.05 -16.77 -3.59
C ASP A 49 4.63 -16.68 -2.11
N ASN A 50 3.81 -17.64 -1.72
CA ASN A 50 3.21 -17.66 -0.40
C ASN A 50 4.27 -17.80 0.72
N ASN A 51 5.29 -18.61 0.49
CA ASN A 51 6.35 -18.82 1.49
C ASN A 51 7.13 -17.53 1.75
N THR A 52 7.40 -16.75 0.72
CA THR A 52 8.07 -15.46 0.85
C THR A 52 7.22 -14.49 1.66
N VAL A 53 5.91 -14.44 1.39
CA VAL A 53 4.98 -13.58 2.11
C VAL A 53 4.94 -13.95 3.60
N ILE A 54 4.83 -15.24 3.89
CA ILE A 54 4.81 -15.72 5.27
C ILE A 54 6.11 -15.31 5.99
N GLY A 55 7.23 -15.43 5.31
CA GLY A 55 8.52 -14.99 5.84
C GLY A 55 8.53 -13.50 6.18
N ILE A 56 7.97 -12.67 5.31
CA ILE A 56 7.86 -11.23 5.55
C ILE A 56 6.97 -10.94 6.77
N ILE A 57 5.82 -11.61 6.85
CA ILE A 57 4.88 -11.42 7.95
C ILE A 57 5.54 -11.79 9.30
N LYS A 58 6.43 -12.77 9.30
CA LYS A 58 7.13 -13.18 10.52
C LYS A 58 8.27 -12.24 10.92
N MET A 59 8.71 -11.37 10.03
CA MET A 59 9.73 -10.37 10.37
C MET A 59 9.17 -9.38 11.38
N GLN A 60 9.92 -9.08 12.43
CA GLN A 60 9.41 -8.24 13.51
C GLN A 60 9.86 -6.78 13.42
N ASN A 61 11.03 -6.51 12.95
CA ASN A 61 11.57 -5.15 12.98
C ASN A 61 12.03 -4.74 11.59
N ILE A 62 11.07 -4.64 10.65
CA ILE A 62 11.38 -4.17 9.31
C ILE A 62 11.64 -2.66 9.39
N ASP A 63 12.82 -2.25 8.92
CA ASP A 63 13.14 -0.85 8.76
C ASP A 63 12.57 -0.37 7.42
N PHE A 64 11.33 0.11 7.45
CA PHE A 64 10.63 0.49 6.23
C PHE A 64 11.27 1.70 5.54
N VAL A 65 11.91 2.60 6.30
CA VAL A 65 12.62 3.74 5.71
C VAL A 65 13.82 3.25 4.91
N ALA A 66 14.61 2.33 5.47
CA ALA A 66 15.74 1.74 4.75
C ALA A 66 15.30 0.98 3.52
N GLU A 67 14.20 0.24 3.62
CA GLU A 67 13.64 -0.47 2.47
C GLU A 67 13.19 0.51 1.38
N ALA A 68 12.48 1.57 1.76
CA ALA A 68 12.00 2.58 0.81
C ALA A 68 13.16 3.27 0.08
N ARG A 69 14.27 3.51 0.76
CA ARG A 69 15.45 4.15 0.13
C ARG A 69 16.01 3.35 -1.04
N LYS A 70 15.74 2.07 -1.11
CA LYS A 70 16.19 1.22 -2.22
C LYS A 70 15.39 1.45 -3.50
N ILE A 71 14.24 2.09 -3.41
CA ILE A 71 13.41 2.43 -4.57
C ILE A 71 13.95 3.73 -5.16
N THR A 72 14.68 3.62 -6.26
CA THR A 72 15.33 4.78 -6.89
C THR A 72 14.62 5.29 -8.14
N ASN A 73 13.71 4.49 -8.70
CA ASN A 73 12.91 4.90 -9.85
C ASN A 73 11.74 5.75 -9.37
N ARG A 74 11.65 6.98 -9.87
CA ARG A 74 10.60 7.90 -9.41
C ARG A 74 9.19 7.39 -9.72
N GLY A 75 8.99 6.78 -10.88
CA GLY A 75 7.68 6.20 -11.21
C GLY A 75 7.26 5.12 -10.23
N HIS A 76 8.20 4.25 -9.86
CA HIS A 76 7.95 3.20 -8.87
C HIS A 76 7.69 3.78 -7.48
N ALA A 77 8.42 4.84 -7.11
CA ALA A 77 8.21 5.52 -5.84
C ALA A 77 6.79 6.11 -5.76
N LEU A 78 6.35 6.77 -6.82
CA LEU A 78 5.00 7.35 -6.86
C LEU A 78 3.92 6.25 -6.80
N GLN A 79 4.14 5.11 -7.47
CA GLN A 79 3.22 3.99 -7.39
C GLN A 79 3.15 3.42 -5.97
N LEU A 80 4.29 3.30 -5.30
CA LEU A 80 4.30 2.82 -3.92
C LEU A 80 3.52 3.75 -3.00
N VAL A 81 3.72 5.06 -3.12
CA VAL A 81 2.97 6.05 -2.33
C VAL A 81 1.48 5.91 -2.59
N LYS A 82 1.08 5.78 -3.86
CA LYS A 82 -0.33 5.59 -4.22
C LYS A 82 -0.91 4.34 -3.56
N GLU A 83 -0.21 3.21 -3.67
CA GLU A 83 -0.70 1.95 -3.10
C GLU A 83 -0.79 2.01 -1.58
N MET A 84 0.17 2.67 -0.93
CA MET A 84 0.11 2.89 0.51
C MET A 84 -1.10 3.73 0.89
N CYS A 85 -1.39 4.78 0.14
CA CYS A 85 -2.56 5.61 0.39
C CYS A 85 -3.86 4.81 0.20
N VAL A 86 -3.93 3.95 -0.80
CA VAL A 86 -5.10 3.07 -1.00
C VAL A 86 -5.29 2.18 0.23
N LEU A 87 -4.23 1.51 0.68
CA LEU A 87 -4.30 0.64 1.85
C LEU A 87 -4.72 1.40 3.11
N ALA A 88 -4.12 2.56 3.32
CA ALA A 88 -4.38 3.36 4.51
C ALA A 88 -5.81 3.90 4.56
N ASN A 89 -6.43 4.11 3.41
CA ASN A 89 -7.77 4.70 3.33
C ASN A 89 -8.89 3.70 3.05
N ILE A 90 -8.56 2.42 2.89
CA ILE A 90 -9.55 1.43 2.44
C ILE A 90 -10.70 1.26 3.44
N ASP A 91 -10.42 1.45 4.72
CA ASP A 91 -11.42 1.33 5.79
C ASP A 91 -12.00 2.68 6.20
N ASN A 92 -11.70 3.75 5.47
CA ASN A 92 -12.09 5.12 5.81
C ASN A 92 -11.59 5.58 7.18
N ASP A 93 -10.54 4.93 7.68
CA ASP A 93 -10.01 5.20 9.02
C ASP A 93 -8.49 5.26 8.96
N LEU A 94 -7.99 6.39 8.47
CA LEU A 94 -6.56 6.62 8.38
C LEU A 94 -6.00 6.93 9.76
N ALA A 95 -5.36 5.96 10.38
CA ALA A 95 -4.71 6.15 11.67
C ALA A 95 -3.43 6.98 11.51
N ASP A 96 -3.09 7.77 12.55
CA ASP A 96 -1.88 8.59 12.54
C ASP A 96 -0.62 7.76 12.31
N ALA A 97 -0.56 6.56 12.89
CA ALA A 97 0.57 5.66 12.71
C ALA A 97 0.76 5.24 11.25
N GLU A 98 -0.34 4.99 10.54
CA GLU A 98 -0.29 4.65 9.12
C GLU A 98 0.17 5.83 8.28
N LEU A 99 -0.34 7.02 8.57
CA LEU A 99 0.04 8.25 7.87
C LEU A 99 1.53 8.53 8.04
N ASP A 100 2.07 8.33 9.24
CA ASP A 100 3.49 8.52 9.50
C ASP A 100 4.35 7.61 8.64
N ILE A 101 3.95 6.35 8.47
CA ILE A 101 4.69 5.40 7.63
C ILE A 101 4.65 5.86 6.17
N VAL A 102 3.50 6.29 5.68
CA VAL A 102 3.37 6.79 4.29
C VAL A 102 4.31 7.97 4.06
N ILE A 103 4.29 8.93 4.97
CA ILE A 103 5.12 10.14 4.85
C ILE A 103 6.60 9.79 4.92
N ASP A 104 7.00 8.98 5.89
CA ASP A 104 8.40 8.62 6.07
C ASP A 104 8.95 7.84 4.89
N CYS A 105 8.19 6.90 4.34
CA CYS A 105 8.59 6.17 3.15
C CYS A 105 8.70 7.08 1.93
N ALA A 106 7.71 7.95 1.74
CA ALA A 106 7.69 8.87 0.60
C ALA A 106 8.89 9.81 0.63
N ARG A 107 9.20 10.38 1.79
CA ARG A 107 10.36 11.24 1.97
C ARG A 107 11.66 10.49 1.71
N ALA A 108 11.75 9.25 2.19
CA ALA A 108 12.93 8.41 1.96
C ALA A 108 13.19 8.16 0.48
N MET A 109 12.12 8.12 -0.34
CA MET A 109 12.23 7.95 -1.78
C MET A 109 12.37 9.27 -2.55
N GLY A 110 12.42 10.40 -1.83
CA GLY A 110 12.54 11.72 -2.46
C GLY A 110 11.25 12.28 -3.03
N VAL A 111 10.10 11.78 -2.58
CA VAL A 111 8.80 12.30 -3.01
C VAL A 111 8.45 13.51 -2.15
N GLU A 112 8.14 14.62 -2.80
CA GLU A 112 7.85 15.89 -2.14
C GLU A 112 6.55 15.81 -1.33
N ASP A 113 6.50 16.52 -0.21
CA ASP A 113 5.30 16.53 0.66
C ASP A 113 4.04 16.96 -0.12
N GLU A 114 4.17 17.93 -1.01
CA GLU A 114 3.05 18.39 -1.84
C GLU A 114 2.51 17.26 -2.71
N LYS A 115 3.40 16.44 -3.25
CA LYS A 115 3.01 15.30 -4.08
C LYS A 115 2.29 14.24 -3.25
N ILE A 116 2.73 14.01 -2.02
CA ILE A 116 2.08 13.07 -1.11
C ILE A 116 0.62 13.50 -0.87
N VAL A 117 0.42 14.78 -0.58
CA VAL A 117 -0.92 15.34 -0.34
C VAL A 117 -1.82 15.16 -1.57
N LEU A 118 -1.28 15.45 -2.75
CA LEU A 118 -2.04 15.31 -4.00
C LEU A 118 -2.42 13.87 -4.28
N ILE A 119 -1.49 12.94 -4.09
CA ILE A 119 -1.76 11.50 -4.30
C ILE A 119 -2.82 11.02 -3.32
N ASN A 120 -2.70 11.38 -2.05
CA ASN A 120 -3.66 10.96 -1.05
C ASN A 120 -5.06 11.50 -1.34
N ARG A 121 -5.16 12.76 -1.76
CA ARG A 121 -6.44 13.36 -2.13
C ARG A 121 -7.04 12.65 -3.34
N TRP A 122 -6.23 12.39 -4.35
CA TRP A 122 -6.69 11.68 -5.54
C TRP A 122 -7.20 10.27 -5.20
N VAL A 123 -6.47 9.55 -4.35
CA VAL A 123 -6.90 8.22 -3.89
C VAL A 123 -8.23 8.31 -3.14
N LEU A 124 -8.35 9.25 -2.20
CA LEU A 124 -9.59 9.46 -1.46
C LEU A 124 -10.76 9.77 -2.38
N ASP A 125 -10.58 10.68 -3.32
CA ASP A 125 -11.61 11.06 -4.27
C ASP A 125 -12.03 9.86 -5.13
N SER A 126 -11.07 9.04 -5.55
CA SER A 126 -11.34 7.83 -6.33
C SER A 126 -12.14 6.81 -5.53
N LEU A 127 -11.80 6.61 -4.26
CA LEU A 127 -12.53 5.68 -3.39
C LEU A 127 -13.95 6.16 -3.14
N ILE A 128 -14.13 7.46 -2.89
CA ILE A 128 -15.45 8.06 -2.69
C ILE A 128 -16.28 7.94 -3.95
N LEU A 129 -15.69 8.23 -5.10
CA LEU A 129 -16.40 8.14 -6.38
C LEU A 129 -16.85 6.71 -6.67
N THR A 130 -15.99 5.74 -6.44
CA THR A 130 -16.33 4.32 -6.61
C THR A 130 -17.47 3.93 -5.70
N LYS A 131 -17.42 4.32 -4.44
CA LYS A 131 -18.46 4.02 -3.46
C LYS A 131 -19.78 4.67 -3.84
N THR A 132 -19.72 5.92 -4.28
CA THR A 132 -20.92 6.65 -4.76
C THR A 132 -21.55 5.94 -5.95
N GLY A 133 -20.71 5.51 -6.91
CA GLY A 133 -21.19 4.76 -8.07
C GLY A 133 -21.85 3.45 -7.68
N GLN A 134 -21.28 2.74 -6.72
CA GLN A 134 -21.87 1.51 -6.22
C GLN A 134 -23.23 1.74 -5.59
N ILE A 135 -23.38 2.80 -4.80
CA ILE A 135 -24.65 3.16 -4.18
C ILE A 135 -25.70 3.50 -5.25
N ILE A 136 -25.30 4.28 -6.25
CA ILE A 136 -26.20 4.68 -7.34
C ILE A 136 -26.70 3.46 -8.13
N MET A 137 -25.79 2.53 -8.38
CA MET A 137 -26.10 1.35 -9.19
C MET A 137 -26.71 0.21 -8.39
N GLU A 138 -26.79 0.35 -7.09
CA GLU A 138 -27.36 -0.68 -6.23
C GLU A 138 -28.85 -0.86 -6.51
N VAL A 139 -29.25 -2.10 -6.78
CA VAL A 139 -30.65 -2.43 -6.95
C VAL A 139 -31.22 -2.67 -5.56
N ASN A 140 -31.95 -1.71 -5.08
CA ASN A 140 -32.56 -1.81 -3.77
C ASN A 140 -33.84 -2.63 -3.84
N ASN A 141 -33.80 -3.80 -3.24
CA ASN A 141 -34.91 -4.74 -3.23
C ASN A 141 -35.71 -4.70 -1.94
N GLY A 142 -35.38 -3.75 -1.08
CA GLY A 142 -36.02 -3.76 0.22
C GLY A 142 -36.91 -2.63 0.48
#